data_517bf5940058d92e2bd9090559eac777
#
_entry.id   517bf5940058d92e2bd9090559eac777
#
_cell.length_a   1.000
_cell.length_b   1.000
_cell.length_c   1.000
_cell.angle_alpha   90.00
_cell.angle_beta   90.00
_cell.angle_gamma   90.00
#
_symmetry.space_group_name_H-M   'P 1'
#
loop_
_entity.id
_entity.type
_entity.pdbx_description
1 polymer ?
#
loop_
_entity_poly.entity_id
_entity_poly.type
_entity_poly.pdbx_seq_one_letter_code
_entity_poly.pdbx_strand_id
1 'polypeptide(L)'
;MRDEDRLAAAWAVACGRAMAEHGTVIAYEAGVVRVEVADAVWLQQMISLRAVLERELARIAGLPVACIRFELEKRLNTAFHRLHRSENETQD
;
A
#
# COMPACT_ATOMS: atom_id res chain seq x y z
N MET A 1 21.43 0.71 3.21
CA MET A 1 20.09 0.60 2.62
C MET A 1 19.11 1.31 3.52
N ARG A 2 18.25 2.12 2.94
CA ARG A 2 17.26 2.84 3.72
C ARG A 2 16.19 1.92 4.25
N ASP A 3 15.59 2.29 5.36
CA ASP A 3 14.56 1.46 5.98
C ASP A 3 13.39 1.22 5.04
N GLU A 4 13.01 2.24 4.28
CA GLU A 4 11.91 2.09 3.31
C GLU A 4 12.25 1.07 2.24
N ASP A 5 13.51 1.05 1.81
CA ASP A 5 13.95 0.10 0.79
C ASP A 5 13.95 -1.32 1.35
N ARG A 6 14.36 -1.47 2.61
CA ARG A 6 14.32 -2.78 3.27
C ARG A 6 12.89 -3.27 3.38
N LEU A 7 11.98 -2.37 3.74
CA LEU A 7 10.59 -2.74 3.87
C LEU A 7 9.96 -3.07 2.52
N ALA A 8 10.35 -2.35 1.47
CA ALA A 8 9.84 -2.64 0.14
C ALA A 8 10.27 -4.03 -0.32
N ALA A 9 11.53 -4.39 -0.08
CA ALA A 9 12.02 -5.72 -0.41
C ALA A 9 11.33 -6.79 0.42
N ALA A 10 11.17 -6.53 1.72
CA ALA A 10 10.53 -7.48 2.62
C ALA A 10 9.05 -7.65 2.30
N TRP A 11 8.41 -6.61 1.80
CA TRP A 11 7.00 -6.63 1.45
C TRP A 11 6.70 -7.71 0.41
N ALA A 12 7.54 -7.80 -0.61
CA ALA A 12 7.37 -8.80 -1.65
C ALA A 12 7.44 -10.21 -1.09
N VAL A 13 8.33 -10.43 -0.10
CA VAL A 13 8.48 -11.73 0.54
C VAL A 13 7.29 -12.02 1.46
N ALA A 14 6.86 -11.01 2.22
CA ALA A 14 5.77 -11.18 3.18
C ALA A 14 4.44 -11.47 2.50
N CYS A 15 4.18 -10.80 1.39
CA CYS A 15 2.90 -10.92 0.69
C CYS A 15 2.86 -12.03 -0.34
N GLY A 16 4.01 -12.36 -0.91
CA GLY A 16 4.04 -13.15 -2.13
C GLY A 16 3.86 -12.26 -3.34
N ARG A 17 4.27 -12.78 -4.48
CA ARG A 17 4.36 -11.97 -5.71
C ARG A 17 3.03 -11.33 -6.11
N ALA A 18 1.96 -12.12 -6.12
CA ALA A 18 0.68 -11.63 -6.62
C ALA A 18 0.18 -10.44 -5.81
N MET A 19 0.21 -10.55 -4.49
CA MET A 19 -0.27 -9.47 -3.65
C MET A 19 0.68 -8.27 -3.69
N ALA A 20 1.99 -8.54 -3.74
CA ALA A 20 2.98 -7.47 -3.73
C ALA A 20 2.90 -6.59 -4.97
N GLU A 21 2.41 -7.14 -6.07
CA GLU A 21 2.24 -6.35 -7.30
C GLU A 21 1.15 -5.29 -7.16
N HIS A 22 0.25 -5.48 -6.21
CA HIS A 22 -0.88 -4.58 -6.03
C HIS A 22 -0.73 -3.61 -4.87
N GLY A 23 0.39 -3.66 -4.18
CA GLY A 23 0.65 -2.75 -3.07
C GLY A 23 2.10 -2.31 -3.06
N THR A 24 2.32 -1.04 -2.72
CA THR A 24 3.66 -0.45 -2.73
C THR A 24 3.93 0.24 -1.41
N VAL A 25 5.05 -0.08 -0.79
CA VAL A 25 5.49 0.63 0.42
C VAL A 25 5.95 2.01 0.01
N ILE A 26 5.29 3.05 0.54
CA ILE A 26 5.60 4.42 0.17
C ILE A 26 6.24 5.23 1.29
N ALA A 27 6.12 4.80 2.53
CA ALA A 27 6.69 5.54 3.65
C ALA A 27 6.83 4.66 4.87
N TYR A 28 7.76 5.04 5.73
CA TYR A 28 7.96 4.37 7.02
C TYR A 28 8.36 5.42 8.03
N GLU A 29 7.56 5.59 9.08
CA GLU A 29 7.83 6.59 10.08
C GLU A 29 7.27 6.16 11.42
N ALA A 30 8.12 6.18 12.45
CA ALA A 30 7.69 5.85 13.82
C ALA A 30 7.00 4.50 13.90
N GLY A 31 7.51 3.52 13.17
CA GLY A 31 6.94 2.17 13.18
C GLY A 31 5.70 2.00 12.31
N VAL A 32 5.25 3.04 11.64
CA VAL A 32 4.08 2.98 10.78
C VAL A 32 4.55 2.84 9.33
N VAL A 33 4.11 1.77 8.68
CA VAL A 33 4.41 1.52 7.28
C VAL A 33 3.19 1.91 6.46
N ARG A 34 3.38 2.81 5.50
CA ARG A 34 2.27 3.19 4.62
C ARG A 34 2.40 2.43 3.31
N VAL A 35 1.31 1.80 2.90
CA VAL A 35 1.27 1.00 1.69
C VAL A 35 0.16 1.52 0.81
N GLU A 36 0.50 1.89 -0.42
CA GLU A 36 -0.47 2.31 -1.41
C GLU A 36 -0.94 1.11 -2.21
N VAL A 37 -2.25 0.96 -2.34
CA VAL A 37 -2.86 -0.19 -3.00
C VAL A 37 -3.59 0.28 -4.25
N ALA A 38 -3.41 -0.46 -5.33
CA ALA A 38 -3.90 -0.03 -6.64
C ALA A 38 -5.42 -0.04 -6.76
N ASP A 39 -6.10 -0.99 -6.12
CA ASP A 39 -7.55 -1.06 -6.24
C ASP A 39 -8.21 -1.51 -4.94
N ALA A 40 -9.52 -1.29 -4.87
CA ALA A 40 -10.28 -1.52 -3.65
C ALA A 40 -10.38 -3.00 -3.28
N VAL A 41 -10.39 -3.89 -4.25
CA VAL A 41 -10.49 -5.32 -3.98
C VAL A 41 -9.26 -5.80 -3.23
N TRP A 42 -8.08 -5.43 -3.73
CA TRP A 42 -6.84 -5.79 -3.06
C TRP A 42 -6.69 -5.08 -1.72
N LEU A 43 -7.20 -3.86 -1.62
CA LEU A 43 -7.18 -3.13 -0.36
C LEU A 43 -7.94 -3.93 0.72
N GLN A 44 -9.12 -4.42 0.39
CA GLN A 44 -9.90 -5.22 1.32
C GLN A 44 -9.16 -6.49 1.73
N GLN A 45 -8.55 -7.16 0.77
CA GLN A 45 -7.78 -8.37 1.03
C GLN A 45 -6.64 -8.09 2.00
N MET A 46 -5.90 -7.02 1.75
CA MET A 46 -4.75 -6.68 2.58
C MET A 46 -5.17 -6.28 3.98
N ILE A 47 -6.26 -5.54 4.09
CA ILE A 47 -6.76 -5.14 5.41
C ILE A 47 -7.14 -6.37 6.23
N SER A 48 -7.75 -7.36 5.59
CA SER A 48 -8.15 -8.57 6.32
C SER A 48 -6.95 -9.38 6.80
N LEU A 49 -5.79 -9.19 6.18
CA LEU A 49 -4.57 -9.89 6.56
C LEU A 49 -3.59 -8.99 7.31
N ARG A 50 -4.05 -7.83 7.75
CA ARG A 50 -3.17 -6.81 8.33
C ARG A 50 -2.27 -7.35 9.43
N ALA A 51 -2.83 -8.06 10.40
CA ALA A 51 -2.06 -8.53 11.55
C ALA A 51 -0.95 -9.49 11.13
N VAL A 52 -1.26 -10.38 10.21
CA VAL A 52 -0.28 -11.32 9.70
C VAL A 52 0.82 -10.58 8.93
N LEU A 53 0.41 -9.65 8.08
CA LEU A 53 1.36 -8.89 7.26
C LEU A 53 2.27 -8.03 8.14
N GLU A 54 1.73 -7.41 9.17
CA GLU A 54 2.52 -6.61 10.10
C GLU A 54 3.60 -7.45 10.75
N ARG A 55 3.23 -8.62 11.23
CA ARG A 55 4.17 -9.50 11.91
C ARG A 55 5.24 -10.03 10.97
N GLU A 56 4.82 -10.48 9.79
CA GLU A 56 5.77 -11.03 8.83
C GLU A 56 6.71 -9.95 8.29
N LEU A 57 6.16 -8.77 8.04
CA LEU A 57 6.98 -7.67 7.54
C LEU A 57 8.06 -7.29 8.55
N ALA A 58 7.68 -7.17 9.81
CA ALA A 58 8.63 -6.84 10.86
C ALA A 58 9.71 -7.90 10.98
N ARG A 59 9.31 -9.17 10.91
CA ARG A 59 10.24 -10.28 11.03
C ARG A 59 11.25 -10.30 9.88
N ILE A 60 10.74 -10.15 8.67
CA ILE A 60 11.59 -10.27 7.48
C ILE A 60 12.49 -9.05 7.32
N ALA A 61 11.95 -7.85 7.53
CA ALA A 61 12.72 -6.63 7.40
C ALA A 61 13.67 -6.40 8.57
N GLY A 62 13.37 -6.98 9.72
CA GLY A 62 14.16 -6.75 10.92
C GLY A 62 13.99 -5.34 11.46
N LEU A 63 12.80 -4.77 11.29
CA LEU A 63 12.48 -3.43 11.73
C LEU A 63 11.19 -3.45 12.53
N PRO A 64 11.04 -2.54 13.50
CA PRO A 64 9.79 -2.49 14.25
C PRO A 64 8.64 -2.01 13.36
N VAL A 65 7.53 -2.73 13.40
CA VAL A 65 6.32 -2.36 12.67
C VAL A 65 5.18 -2.31 13.67
N ALA A 66 4.76 -1.09 14.01
CA ALA A 66 3.64 -0.89 14.92
C ALA A 66 2.34 -1.14 14.18
N CYS A 67 2.24 -0.66 12.96
CA CYS A 67 1.06 -0.95 12.13
C CYS A 67 1.38 -0.67 10.66
N ILE A 68 0.54 -1.24 9.80
CA ILE A 68 0.57 -0.95 8.37
C ILE A 68 -0.69 -0.15 8.05
N ARG A 69 -0.53 0.99 7.41
CA ARG A 69 -1.65 1.80 6.95
C ARG A 69 -1.81 1.59 5.45
N PHE A 70 -2.94 1.06 5.07
CA PHE A 70 -3.25 0.82 3.67
C PHE A 70 -4.05 1.97 3.12
N GLU A 71 -3.62 2.47 1.96
CA GLU A 71 -4.28 3.60 1.32
C GLU A 71 -4.51 3.28 -0.15
N LEU A 72 -5.62 3.71 -0.67
CA LEU A 72 -5.88 3.56 -2.08
C LEU A 72 -4.97 4.54 -2.84
N GLU A 73 -4.51 4.13 -4.01
CA GLU A 73 -3.57 4.92 -4.79
C GLU A 73 -4.24 6.22 -5.26
N LYS A 74 -3.85 7.31 -4.63
CA LYS A 74 -4.51 8.59 -4.85
C LYS A 74 -4.17 9.22 -6.18
N ARG A 75 -2.93 9.03 -6.63
CA ARG A 75 -2.50 9.64 -7.88
C ARG A 75 -3.35 9.15 -9.04
N LEU A 76 -3.56 7.83 -9.10
CA LEU A 76 -4.36 7.24 -10.15
C LEU A 76 -5.80 7.71 -10.05
N ASN A 77 -6.35 7.71 -8.85
CA ASN A 77 -7.69 8.17 -8.62
C ASN A 77 -7.87 9.63 -9.02
N THR A 78 -6.90 10.46 -8.71
CA THR A 78 -6.96 11.87 -9.04
C THR A 78 -6.99 12.07 -10.55
N ALA A 79 -6.15 11.36 -11.28
CA ALA A 79 -6.14 11.46 -12.74
C ALA A 79 -7.47 11.02 -13.34
N PHE A 80 -7.98 9.90 -12.84
CA PHE A 80 -9.26 9.38 -13.30
C PHE A 80 -10.39 10.35 -13.02
N HIS A 81 -10.42 10.87 -11.81
CA HIS A 81 -11.43 11.84 -11.40
C HIS A 81 -11.40 13.09 -12.26
N ARG A 82 -10.20 13.54 -12.57
CA ARG A 82 -10.06 14.76 -13.35
C ARG A 82 -10.67 14.61 -14.74
N LEU A 83 -10.44 13.47 -15.36
CA LEU A 83 -11.00 13.21 -16.67
C LEU A 83 -12.52 13.11 -16.61
N HIS A 84 -13.02 12.40 -15.63
CA HIS A 84 -14.46 12.22 -15.47
C HIS A 84 -15.15 13.51 -15.08
N ARG A 85 -14.49 14.29 -14.25
CA ARG A 85 -15.08 15.56 -13.82
C ARG A 85 -15.29 16.50 -15.00
N SER A 86 -14.34 16.52 -15.90
CA SER A 86 -14.46 17.37 -17.08
C SER A 86 -15.71 17.03 -17.86
N GLU A 87 -15.98 15.75 -18.04
CA GLU A 87 -17.17 15.33 -18.74
C GLU A 87 -18.43 15.68 -17.98
N ASN A 88 -18.41 15.46 -16.68
CA ASN A 88 -19.56 15.76 -15.85
C ASN A 88 -19.88 17.24 -15.83
N GLU A 89 -18.85 18.05 -15.74
CA GLU A 89 -19.07 19.49 -15.74
C GLU A 89 -19.66 19.96 -17.05
N THR A 90 -19.28 19.33 -18.13
CA THR A 90 -19.84 19.66 -19.42
C THR A 90 -21.33 19.30 -19.47
N GLN A 91 -21.68 18.20 -18.85
CA GLN A 91 -23.07 17.76 -18.82
C GLN A 91 -23.92 18.60 -17.88
N ASP A 92 -23.36 19.07 -16.83
CA ASP A 92 -24.06 19.86 -15.85
C ASP A 92 -24.21 21.29 -16.31
#